data_dcee840aca5ab9968f90c05bee98af0a
#
_entry.id   dcee840aca5ab9968f90c05bee98af0a
#
_cell.length_a   1.000
_cell.length_b   1.000
_cell.length_c   1.000
_cell.angle_alpha   90.00
_cell.angle_beta   90.00
_cell.angle_gamma   90.00
#
_symmetry.space_group_name_H-M   'P 1'
#
loop_
_entity.id
_entity.type
_entity.pdbx_description
1 polymer ?
#
loop_
_entity_poly.entity_id
_entity_poly.type
_entity_poly.pdbx_seq_one_letter_code
_entity_poly.pdbx_strand_id
1 'polypeptide(L)'
;MTSTSACTLRFSGRLSGMPPDIQRLLLDRSTAREPALQRTVASIIARVEDQGDTALRELALQFDGVTLDTIEVPAGRMARAADSIPKDLLRAMKRSAANIEIVHRAQLPTATLTEIEPGVTVGRRPDPLQRIGVYAPGGRAAYPSSVLMGAIPARVAGVPEIILCTPPGSDGLPAPSILAAAHISKVDRVFAVGGAGAVAAMCMGTHSIPRVDKVVGPGNAYVAEAKLQLASLAAFDSPAGPSELLVIADESATATIIAREVVAQAEHDPRAIAIVIAVGNATGAGIESAIAEEAVRAERHEIILESLGSRGGVVVVESLDEAIALANDFAPEHLMIATRRPEQVFAAIKNAGTVFLGQTSSVAFGDYLTGANHVLPTGGLARSYSGLSTLDFIRWTTYQTIDPQGAISLADDVGKFADAEGLHAHAATARQWASAPK
;
A
#
# COMPACT_ATOMS: atom_id res chain seq x y z
N MET A 1 31.60 -16.40 25.31
CA MET A 1 30.32 -17.17 25.34
C MET A 1 29.20 -16.18 25.18
N THR A 2 28.80 -15.92 23.97
CA THR A 2 27.64 -15.07 23.65
C THR A 2 26.40 -15.86 24.01
N SER A 3 25.65 -15.37 24.99
CA SER A 3 24.32 -15.89 25.31
C SER A 3 23.47 -15.84 24.02
N THR A 4 23.25 -16.99 23.41
CA THR A 4 22.24 -17.12 22.34
C THR A 4 20.89 -16.84 23.00
N SER A 5 20.36 -15.63 22.79
CA SER A 5 18.99 -15.31 23.20
C SER A 5 18.07 -16.32 22.55
N ALA A 6 17.34 -17.08 23.36
CA ALA A 6 16.34 -18.02 22.84
C ALA A 6 15.27 -17.21 22.08
N CYS A 7 14.85 -17.70 20.93
CA CYS A 7 13.73 -17.12 20.19
C CYS A 7 12.46 -17.24 21.05
N THR A 8 11.92 -16.11 21.45
CA THR A 8 10.68 -16.05 22.22
C THR A 8 9.60 -15.48 21.32
N LEU A 9 8.44 -16.13 21.27
CA LEU A 9 7.27 -15.65 20.55
C LEU A 9 6.32 -14.93 21.51
N ARG A 10 5.81 -13.76 21.11
CA ARG A 10 4.88 -12.97 21.92
C ARG A 10 3.54 -13.68 22.12
N PHE A 11 3.03 -14.26 21.03
CA PHE A 11 1.73 -14.94 20.98
C PHE A 11 1.95 -16.42 20.73
N SER A 12 1.91 -17.24 21.78
CA SER A 12 2.10 -18.68 21.67
C SER A 12 1.04 -19.43 22.48
N GLY A 13 0.50 -20.49 21.90
CA GLY A 13 -0.43 -21.38 22.54
C GLY A 13 -1.85 -21.38 21.96
N ARG A 14 -2.78 -22.06 22.64
CA ARG A 14 -4.18 -22.20 22.17
C ARG A 14 -4.93 -20.88 22.29
N LEU A 15 -5.66 -20.51 21.23
CA LEU A 15 -6.51 -19.32 21.21
C LEU A 15 -7.52 -19.30 22.34
N SER A 16 -8.20 -20.44 22.59
CA SER A 16 -9.20 -20.59 23.66
C SER A 16 -8.63 -20.44 25.07
N GLY A 17 -7.31 -20.65 25.25
CA GLY A 17 -6.60 -20.49 26.50
C GLY A 17 -5.90 -19.13 26.67
N MET A 18 -5.90 -18.29 25.66
CA MET A 18 -5.28 -16.96 25.75
C MET A 18 -6.14 -16.00 26.60
N PRO A 19 -5.53 -15.24 27.53
CA PRO A 19 -6.23 -14.17 28.24
C PRO A 19 -6.87 -13.17 27.29
N PRO A 20 -8.05 -12.61 27.61
CA PRO A 20 -8.77 -11.69 26.72
C PRO A 20 -7.99 -10.41 26.33
N ASP A 21 -7.12 -9.94 27.20
CA ASP A 21 -6.22 -8.81 26.93
C ASP A 21 -5.15 -9.16 25.91
N ILE A 22 -4.62 -10.39 25.93
CA ILE A 22 -3.67 -10.89 24.92
C ILE A 22 -4.36 -11.10 23.58
N GLN A 23 -5.58 -11.66 23.56
CA GLN A 23 -6.37 -11.78 22.32
C GLN A 23 -6.68 -10.41 21.73
N ARG A 24 -7.01 -9.42 22.55
CA ARG A 24 -7.21 -8.03 22.12
C ARG A 24 -5.94 -7.44 21.53
N LEU A 25 -4.79 -7.63 22.18
CA LEU A 25 -3.49 -7.16 21.72
C LEU A 25 -3.07 -7.81 20.38
N LEU A 26 -3.41 -9.07 20.15
CA LEU A 26 -3.21 -9.76 18.86
C LEU A 26 -3.97 -9.08 17.73
N LEU A 27 -5.19 -8.61 17.99
CA LEU A 27 -6.07 -8.00 16.97
C LEU A 27 -5.91 -6.49 16.87
N ASP A 28 -5.55 -5.80 17.97
CA ASP A 28 -5.30 -4.34 17.95
C ASP A 28 -3.88 -4.05 17.44
N ARG A 29 -3.82 -3.70 16.17
CA ARG A 29 -2.60 -3.36 15.46
C ARG A 29 -2.60 -1.92 14.96
N SER A 30 -3.53 -1.14 15.47
CA SER A 30 -3.58 0.29 15.20
C SER A 30 -2.23 0.91 15.58
N THR A 31 -1.67 1.71 14.68
CA THR A 31 -0.57 2.61 15.03
C THR A 31 -1.14 3.66 15.98
N ALA A 32 -0.90 3.48 17.28
CA ALA A 32 -1.37 4.41 18.29
C ALA A 32 -0.99 5.84 17.87
N ARG A 33 -1.95 6.76 17.98
CA ARG A 33 -1.69 8.19 17.74
C ARG A 33 -0.67 8.67 18.77
N GLU A 34 0.58 8.84 18.32
CA GLU A 34 1.64 9.40 19.15
C GLU A 34 1.62 10.93 19.06
N PRO A 35 1.18 11.65 20.09
CA PRO A 35 1.09 13.12 20.03
C PRO A 35 2.40 13.82 19.74
N ALA A 36 3.53 13.21 20.11
CA ALA A 36 4.87 13.72 19.80
C ALA A 36 5.18 13.63 18.30
N LEU A 37 4.88 12.49 17.68
CA LEU A 37 5.03 12.28 16.23
C LEU A 37 4.16 13.26 15.45
N GLN A 38 2.90 13.42 15.84
CA GLN A 38 1.98 14.36 15.20
C GLN A 38 2.49 15.79 15.21
N ARG A 39 2.97 16.29 16.37
CA ARG A 39 3.56 17.62 16.46
C ARG A 39 4.81 17.80 15.63
N THR A 40 5.69 16.80 15.62
CA THR A 40 6.92 16.84 14.82
C THR A 40 6.59 16.92 13.32
N VAL A 41 5.66 16.09 12.85
CA VAL A 41 5.23 16.09 11.45
C VAL A 41 4.54 17.39 11.07
N ALA A 42 3.65 17.92 11.93
CA ALA A 42 3.02 19.23 11.71
C ALA A 42 4.05 20.37 11.59
N SER A 43 5.10 20.35 12.40
CA SER A 43 6.20 21.31 12.29
C SER A 43 6.98 21.19 10.98
N ILE A 44 7.22 19.95 10.50
CA ILE A 44 7.89 19.73 9.22
C ILE A 44 7.01 20.25 8.07
N ILE A 45 5.72 19.95 8.08
CA ILE A 45 4.76 20.41 7.07
C ILE A 45 4.74 21.94 7.03
N ALA A 46 4.60 22.62 8.17
CA ALA A 46 4.59 24.09 8.24
C ALA A 46 5.88 24.70 7.71
N ARG A 47 7.06 24.10 7.99
CA ARG A 47 8.34 24.57 7.44
C ARG A 47 8.38 24.45 5.92
N VAL A 48 7.89 23.33 5.35
CA VAL A 48 7.85 23.16 3.89
C VAL A 48 6.86 24.13 3.25
N GLU A 49 5.72 24.39 3.90
CA GLU A 49 4.74 25.37 3.43
C GLU A 49 5.31 26.80 3.38
N ASP A 50 6.05 27.21 4.39
CA ASP A 50 6.62 28.55 4.54
C ASP A 50 7.88 28.77 3.66
N GLN A 51 8.79 27.77 3.62
CA GLN A 51 10.14 27.94 3.06
C GLN A 51 10.41 27.09 1.81
N GLY A 52 9.49 26.21 1.42
CA GLY A 52 9.58 25.40 0.20
C GLY A 52 10.90 24.63 0.09
N ASP A 53 11.61 24.82 -0.99
CA ASP A 53 12.88 24.13 -1.29
C ASP A 53 13.97 24.35 -0.24
N THR A 54 13.97 25.50 0.45
CA THR A 54 14.94 25.78 1.51
C THR A 54 14.73 24.82 2.67
N ALA A 55 13.48 24.65 3.12
CA ALA A 55 13.17 23.69 4.16
C ALA A 55 13.56 22.25 3.77
N LEU A 56 13.36 21.85 2.51
CA LEU A 56 13.73 20.51 2.02
C LEU A 56 15.25 20.28 2.07
N ARG A 57 16.07 21.28 1.71
CA ARG A 57 17.54 21.19 1.83
C ARG A 57 17.99 21.10 3.27
N GLU A 58 17.41 21.89 4.17
CA GLU A 58 17.68 21.81 5.60
C GLU A 58 17.29 20.48 6.21
N LEU A 59 16.13 19.89 5.82
CA LEU A 59 15.69 18.58 6.26
C LEU A 59 16.62 17.47 5.75
N ALA A 60 17.10 17.55 4.51
CA ALA A 60 18.10 16.63 3.97
C ALA A 60 19.42 16.69 4.75
N LEU A 61 19.89 17.89 5.08
CA LEU A 61 21.08 18.04 5.93
C LEU A 61 20.84 17.49 7.34
N GLN A 62 19.69 17.76 7.92
CA GLN A 62 19.35 17.35 9.31
C GLN A 62 19.19 15.83 9.46
N PHE A 63 18.51 15.18 8.52
CA PHE A 63 18.10 13.77 8.65
C PHE A 63 18.94 12.80 7.81
N ASP A 64 19.42 13.25 6.66
CA ASP A 64 20.23 12.43 5.75
C ASP A 64 21.73 12.79 5.82
N GLY A 65 22.10 13.91 6.48
CA GLY A 65 23.47 14.38 6.61
C GLY A 65 24.07 14.90 5.31
N VAL A 66 23.23 15.31 4.36
CA VAL A 66 23.64 15.66 3.00
C VAL A 66 23.25 17.10 2.64
N THR A 67 24.20 17.86 2.14
CA THR A 67 23.93 19.17 1.55
C THR A 67 23.56 19.00 0.08
N LEU A 68 22.39 19.49 -0.30
CA LEU A 68 21.86 19.40 -1.66
C LEU A 68 22.02 20.74 -2.39
N ASP A 69 22.78 20.76 -3.48
CA ASP A 69 22.84 21.88 -4.40
C ASP A 69 21.53 22.00 -5.20
N THR A 70 21.06 20.87 -5.70
CA THR A 70 19.79 20.74 -6.41
C THR A 70 18.94 19.62 -5.78
N ILE A 71 17.63 19.85 -5.70
CA ILE A 71 16.68 18.86 -5.22
C ILE A 71 16.34 17.86 -6.33
N GLU A 72 16.19 18.37 -7.57
CA GLU A 72 15.89 17.53 -8.72
C GLU A 72 17.14 16.79 -9.22
N VAL A 73 16.99 15.52 -9.45
CA VAL A 73 18.05 14.68 -10.02
C VAL A 73 18.27 15.06 -11.49
N PRO A 74 19.50 15.38 -11.92
CA PRO A 74 19.76 15.83 -13.28
C PRO A 74 19.33 14.83 -14.35
N ALA A 75 18.82 15.33 -15.48
CA ALA A 75 18.40 14.53 -16.61
C ALA A 75 19.51 13.55 -17.06
N GLY A 76 19.14 12.35 -17.45
CA GLY A 76 20.05 11.28 -17.87
C GLY A 76 20.73 10.51 -16.73
N ARG A 77 20.62 10.93 -15.45
CA ARG A 77 21.13 10.12 -14.31
C ARG A 77 20.41 8.79 -14.17
N MET A 78 19.10 8.74 -14.40
CA MET A 78 18.32 7.50 -14.36
C MET A 78 18.82 6.47 -15.39
N ALA A 79 19.04 6.87 -16.63
CA ALA A 79 19.55 5.99 -17.68
C ALA A 79 20.95 5.46 -17.34
N ARG A 80 21.88 6.37 -16.94
CA ARG A 80 23.24 5.97 -16.51
C ARG A 80 23.24 5.04 -15.31
N ALA A 81 22.30 5.23 -14.37
CA ALA A 81 22.17 4.33 -13.23
C ALA A 81 21.76 2.90 -13.66
N ALA A 82 20.85 2.79 -14.63
CA ALA A 82 20.48 1.48 -15.18
C ALA A 82 21.68 0.75 -15.82
N ASP A 83 22.61 1.48 -16.40
CA ASP A 83 23.84 0.90 -16.95
C ASP A 83 24.89 0.56 -15.87
N SER A 84 24.81 1.15 -14.70
CA SER A 84 25.79 1.00 -13.60
C SER A 84 25.48 -0.13 -12.62
N ILE A 85 24.24 -0.61 -12.56
CA ILE A 85 23.88 -1.72 -11.66
C ILE A 85 24.25 -3.09 -12.26
N PRO A 86 24.36 -4.16 -11.42
CA PRO A 86 24.61 -5.51 -11.91
C PRO A 86 23.58 -5.94 -12.97
N LYS A 87 24.05 -6.58 -14.04
CA LYS A 87 23.20 -6.97 -15.20
C LYS A 87 22.12 -7.98 -14.83
N ASP A 88 22.38 -8.85 -13.88
CA ASP A 88 21.41 -9.81 -13.36
C ASP A 88 20.32 -9.12 -12.55
N LEU A 89 20.65 -8.14 -11.72
CA LEU A 89 19.68 -7.30 -11.02
C LEU A 89 18.80 -6.52 -12.02
N LEU A 90 19.42 -5.87 -13.01
CA LEU A 90 18.70 -5.15 -14.06
C LEU A 90 17.71 -6.06 -14.81
N ARG A 91 18.13 -7.31 -15.12
CA ARG A 91 17.27 -8.31 -15.74
C ARG A 91 16.09 -8.68 -14.84
N ALA A 92 16.33 -8.92 -13.54
CA ALA A 92 15.29 -9.24 -12.58
C ALA A 92 14.27 -8.10 -12.46
N MET A 93 14.74 -6.85 -12.35
CA MET A 93 13.87 -5.66 -12.30
C MET A 93 13.04 -5.48 -13.57
N LYS A 94 13.61 -5.69 -14.76
CA LYS A 94 12.86 -5.65 -16.03
C LYS A 94 11.79 -6.73 -16.11
N ARG A 95 12.09 -7.95 -15.61
CA ARG A 95 11.11 -9.04 -15.52
C ARG A 95 9.98 -8.69 -14.57
N SER A 96 10.30 -8.16 -13.39
CA SER A 96 9.31 -7.65 -12.43
C SER A 96 8.41 -6.59 -13.07
N ALA A 97 9.00 -5.59 -13.71
CA ALA A 97 8.28 -4.52 -14.38
C ALA A 97 7.29 -5.04 -15.44
N ALA A 98 7.73 -6.00 -16.26
CA ALA A 98 6.87 -6.62 -17.27
C ALA A 98 5.67 -7.37 -16.65
N ASN A 99 5.91 -8.12 -15.56
CA ASN A 99 4.85 -8.85 -14.87
C ASN A 99 3.84 -7.90 -14.19
N ILE A 100 4.33 -6.82 -13.56
CA ILE A 100 3.46 -5.76 -12.98
C ILE A 100 2.60 -5.14 -14.09
N GLU A 101 3.18 -4.82 -15.23
CA GLU A 101 2.44 -4.24 -16.36
C GLU A 101 1.34 -5.18 -16.86
N ILE A 102 1.62 -6.48 -16.99
CA ILE A 102 0.64 -7.49 -17.44
C ILE A 102 -0.56 -7.53 -16.48
N VAL A 103 -0.30 -7.67 -15.17
CA VAL A 103 -1.36 -7.77 -14.15
C VAL A 103 -2.20 -6.50 -14.12
N HIS A 104 -1.55 -5.34 -14.10
CA HIS A 104 -2.23 -4.05 -13.94
C HIS A 104 -2.96 -3.62 -15.22
N ARG A 105 -2.49 -4.03 -16.39
CA ARG A 105 -3.21 -3.82 -17.66
C ARG A 105 -4.53 -4.58 -17.71
N ALA A 106 -4.59 -5.78 -17.12
CA ALA A 106 -5.82 -6.56 -17.00
C ALA A 106 -6.87 -5.91 -16.07
N GLN A 107 -6.46 -4.97 -15.23
CA GLN A 107 -7.33 -4.25 -14.29
C GLN A 107 -7.90 -2.94 -14.87
N LEU A 108 -7.53 -2.56 -16.10
CA LEU A 108 -8.04 -1.33 -16.71
C LEU A 108 -9.56 -1.39 -16.89
N PRO A 109 -10.30 -0.42 -16.36
CA PRO A 109 -11.74 -0.40 -16.50
C PRO A 109 -12.14 0.20 -17.86
N THR A 110 -13.32 -0.13 -18.30
CA THR A 110 -13.95 0.42 -19.49
C THR A 110 -15.05 1.40 -19.14
N ALA A 111 -15.33 2.36 -20.05
CA ALA A 111 -16.49 3.22 -19.93
C ALA A 111 -17.80 2.39 -19.98
N THR A 112 -18.80 2.86 -19.25
CA THR A 112 -20.13 2.27 -19.23
C THR A 112 -21.16 3.30 -19.67
N LEU A 113 -22.24 2.83 -20.31
CA LEU A 113 -23.41 3.63 -20.67
C LEU A 113 -24.65 2.80 -20.37
N THR A 114 -25.59 3.36 -19.64
CA THR A 114 -26.82 2.71 -19.24
C THR A 114 -28.01 3.59 -19.64
N GLU A 115 -28.94 3.07 -20.43
CA GLU A 115 -30.22 3.69 -20.63
C GLU A 115 -31.11 3.40 -19.41
N ILE A 116 -31.59 4.45 -18.76
CA ILE A 116 -32.41 4.37 -17.55
C ILE A 116 -33.88 4.32 -17.95
N GLU A 117 -34.26 5.21 -18.86
CA GLU A 117 -35.60 5.34 -19.47
C GLU A 117 -35.42 5.79 -20.92
N PRO A 118 -36.45 5.66 -21.78
CA PRO A 118 -36.35 6.15 -23.13
C PRO A 118 -35.91 7.62 -23.22
N GLY A 119 -34.81 7.87 -23.89
CA GLY A 119 -34.20 9.19 -24.02
C GLY A 119 -33.39 9.68 -22.84
N VAL A 120 -33.15 8.84 -21.79
CA VAL A 120 -32.35 9.17 -20.62
C VAL A 120 -31.21 8.17 -20.47
N THR A 121 -30.00 8.62 -20.66
CA THR A 121 -28.80 7.79 -20.49
C THR A 121 -27.83 8.36 -19.45
N VAL A 122 -27.21 7.46 -18.68
CA VAL A 122 -26.15 7.78 -17.72
C VAL A 122 -24.90 6.99 -18.09
N GLY A 123 -23.82 7.70 -18.32
CA GLY A 123 -22.52 7.12 -18.63
C GLY A 123 -21.52 7.34 -17.51
N ARG A 124 -20.49 6.48 -17.46
CA ARG A 124 -19.35 6.62 -16.57
C ARG A 124 -18.06 6.37 -17.35
N ARG A 125 -17.15 7.33 -17.30
CA ARG A 125 -15.87 7.29 -18.01
C ARG A 125 -14.70 7.26 -17.02
N PRO A 126 -13.73 6.34 -17.20
CA PRO A 126 -12.49 6.37 -16.43
C PRO A 126 -11.55 7.43 -16.99
N ASP A 127 -11.13 8.37 -16.14
CA ASP A 127 -10.16 9.41 -16.47
C ASP A 127 -8.92 9.25 -15.59
N PRO A 128 -7.69 9.18 -16.14
CA PRO A 128 -6.48 9.14 -15.35
C PRO A 128 -6.28 10.43 -14.56
N LEU A 129 -5.61 10.33 -13.41
CA LEU A 129 -5.09 11.49 -12.69
C LEU A 129 -4.04 12.21 -13.56
N GLN A 130 -3.85 13.51 -13.35
CA GLN A 130 -2.95 14.29 -14.20
C GLN A 130 -1.49 14.16 -13.78
N ARG A 131 -1.23 14.15 -12.47
CA ARG A 131 0.11 13.98 -11.91
C ARG A 131 0.06 13.21 -10.62
N ILE A 132 0.96 12.24 -10.46
CA ILE A 132 1.09 11.50 -9.21
C ILE A 132 2.53 11.54 -8.69
N GLY A 133 2.67 11.44 -7.37
CA GLY A 133 3.94 11.29 -6.69
C GLY A 133 4.12 9.88 -6.15
N VAL A 134 5.22 9.25 -6.50
CA VAL A 134 5.68 8.03 -5.86
C VAL A 134 6.65 8.40 -4.75
N TYR A 135 6.45 7.89 -3.57
CA TYR A 135 7.43 7.93 -2.50
C TYR A 135 8.12 6.57 -2.39
N ALA A 136 9.43 6.54 -2.50
CA ALA A 136 10.22 5.34 -2.23
C ALA A 136 11.12 5.59 -1.01
N PRO A 137 11.06 4.74 0.02
CA PRO A 137 11.91 4.90 1.18
C PRO A 137 13.37 4.64 0.84
N GLY A 138 14.27 5.24 1.64
CA GLY A 138 15.71 5.07 1.59
C GLY A 138 16.28 4.98 3.00
N GLY A 139 17.57 5.13 3.16
CA GLY A 139 18.28 5.07 4.44
C GLY A 139 18.93 3.71 4.66
N ARG A 140 18.35 2.82 5.48
CA ARG A 140 18.96 1.50 5.78
C ARG A 140 19.04 0.57 4.58
N ALA A 141 18.12 0.67 3.64
CA ALA A 141 18.09 -0.09 2.39
C ALA A 141 17.44 0.73 1.28
N ALA A 142 17.78 0.43 0.03
CA ALA A 142 17.10 0.95 -1.15
C ALA A 142 15.97 -0.03 -1.55
N TYR A 143 14.79 0.51 -1.89
CA TYR A 143 13.62 -0.28 -2.27
C TYR A 143 13.19 -0.01 -3.71
N PRO A 144 13.95 -0.48 -4.72
CA PRO A 144 13.60 -0.28 -6.14
C PRO A 144 12.26 -0.90 -6.51
N SER A 145 11.84 -1.96 -5.82
CA SER A 145 10.52 -2.59 -6.01
C SER A 145 9.37 -1.62 -5.73
N SER A 146 9.48 -0.78 -4.68
CA SER A 146 8.45 0.23 -4.38
C SER A 146 8.29 1.27 -5.50
N VAL A 147 9.38 1.59 -6.20
CA VAL A 147 9.31 2.47 -7.38
C VAL A 147 8.54 1.80 -8.52
N LEU A 148 8.85 0.52 -8.81
CA LEU A 148 8.14 -0.24 -9.86
C LEU A 148 6.66 -0.39 -9.53
N MET A 149 6.35 -0.76 -8.28
CA MET A 149 4.98 -0.98 -7.80
C MET A 149 4.12 0.29 -7.75
N GLY A 150 4.73 1.46 -7.54
CA GLY A 150 4.01 2.73 -7.57
C GLY A 150 3.87 3.31 -8.97
N ALA A 151 4.94 3.29 -9.76
CA ALA A 151 4.99 4.00 -11.05
C ALA A 151 4.34 3.22 -12.21
N ILE A 152 4.51 1.89 -12.27
CA ILE A 152 3.99 1.11 -13.40
C ILE A 152 2.46 1.10 -13.45
N PRO A 153 1.70 0.85 -12.36
CA PRO A 153 0.25 0.93 -12.38
C PRO A 153 -0.27 2.33 -12.79
N ALA A 154 0.40 3.38 -12.32
CA ALA A 154 0.07 4.74 -12.72
C ALA A 154 0.27 4.97 -14.22
N ARG A 155 1.39 4.49 -14.77
CA ARG A 155 1.67 4.57 -16.21
C ARG A 155 0.66 3.76 -17.04
N VAL A 156 0.29 2.56 -16.56
CA VAL A 156 -0.75 1.72 -17.18
C VAL A 156 -2.12 2.41 -17.16
N ALA A 157 -2.44 3.13 -16.08
CA ALA A 157 -3.66 3.93 -15.99
C ALA A 157 -3.70 5.11 -16.97
N GLY A 158 -2.54 5.49 -17.54
CA GLY A 158 -2.43 6.61 -18.47
C GLY A 158 -2.10 7.95 -17.79
N VAL A 159 -1.56 7.94 -16.56
CA VAL A 159 -1.11 9.18 -15.88
C VAL A 159 -0.02 9.87 -16.70
N PRO A 160 -0.23 11.14 -17.11
CA PRO A 160 0.73 11.84 -17.96
C PRO A 160 2.08 12.11 -17.30
N GLU A 161 2.08 12.50 -16.01
CA GLU A 161 3.31 12.85 -15.30
C GLU A 161 3.41 12.08 -13.97
N ILE A 162 4.53 11.35 -13.81
CA ILE A 162 4.86 10.57 -12.61
C ILE A 162 6.16 11.12 -12.04
N ILE A 163 6.13 11.64 -10.81
CA ILE A 163 7.32 12.09 -10.10
C ILE A 163 7.67 11.11 -8.98
N LEU A 164 8.96 11.02 -8.66
CA LEU A 164 9.48 10.21 -7.57
C LEU A 164 10.19 11.10 -6.56
N CYS A 165 9.83 10.98 -5.28
CA CYS A 165 10.61 11.50 -4.16
C CYS A 165 11.23 10.34 -3.37
N THR A 166 12.51 10.44 -3.07
CA THR A 166 13.27 9.43 -2.33
C THR A 166 14.47 10.08 -1.65
N PRO A 167 14.88 9.65 -0.44
CA PRO A 167 16.03 10.24 0.24
C PRO A 167 17.32 10.18 -0.58
N PRO A 168 18.20 11.18 -0.47
CA PRO A 168 19.53 11.15 -1.07
C PRO A 168 20.45 10.16 -0.36
N GLY A 169 21.42 9.63 -1.08
CA GLY A 169 22.62 9.02 -0.52
C GLY A 169 23.66 10.07 -0.17
N SER A 170 24.83 9.62 0.36
CA SER A 170 25.91 10.49 0.80
C SER A 170 26.52 11.41 -0.29
N ASP A 171 26.30 11.06 -1.54
CA ASP A 171 26.70 11.84 -2.72
C ASP A 171 25.63 12.84 -3.22
N GLY A 172 24.53 12.98 -2.49
CA GLY A 172 23.39 13.82 -2.86
C GLY A 172 22.45 13.23 -3.91
N LEU A 173 22.70 12.01 -4.37
CA LEU A 173 21.86 11.30 -5.33
C LEU A 173 21.13 10.11 -4.69
N PRO A 174 19.94 9.76 -5.12
CA PRO A 174 19.31 8.51 -4.75
C PRO A 174 20.15 7.29 -5.18
N ALA A 175 19.98 6.18 -4.46
CA ALA A 175 20.69 4.93 -4.76
C ALA A 175 20.56 4.54 -6.25
N PRO A 176 21.63 4.03 -6.89
CA PRO A 176 21.60 3.64 -8.31
C PRO A 176 20.48 2.67 -8.67
N SER A 177 20.13 1.73 -7.78
CA SER A 177 19.01 0.79 -7.99
C SER A 177 17.64 1.50 -8.04
N ILE A 178 17.44 2.54 -7.24
CA ILE A 178 16.23 3.39 -7.27
C ILE A 178 16.13 4.15 -8.60
N LEU A 179 17.24 4.77 -9.02
CA LEU A 179 17.27 5.50 -10.29
C LEU A 179 17.08 4.57 -11.50
N ALA A 180 17.63 3.36 -11.44
CA ALA A 180 17.41 2.32 -12.46
C ALA A 180 15.94 1.89 -12.51
N ALA A 181 15.28 1.70 -11.34
CA ALA A 181 13.85 1.40 -11.27
C ALA A 181 13.01 2.54 -11.85
N ALA A 182 13.34 3.79 -11.53
CA ALA A 182 12.69 4.97 -12.10
C ALA A 182 12.82 5.02 -13.64
N HIS A 183 13.99 4.67 -14.18
CA HIS A 183 14.20 4.56 -15.62
C HIS A 183 13.35 3.47 -16.25
N ILE A 184 13.32 2.25 -15.65
CA ILE A 184 12.56 1.10 -16.14
C ILE A 184 11.05 1.41 -16.14
N SER A 185 10.55 2.04 -15.09
CA SER A 185 9.13 2.38 -14.91
C SER A 185 8.73 3.70 -15.58
N LYS A 186 9.68 4.36 -16.28
CA LYS A 186 9.46 5.61 -17.02
C LYS A 186 8.94 6.74 -16.11
N VAL A 187 9.52 6.89 -14.94
CA VAL A 187 9.30 8.07 -14.09
C VAL A 187 9.81 9.29 -14.81
N ASP A 188 9.05 10.39 -14.81
CA ASP A 188 9.38 11.60 -15.57
C ASP A 188 10.43 12.45 -14.85
N ARG A 189 10.30 12.62 -13.52
CA ARG A 189 11.19 13.44 -12.69
C ARG A 189 11.49 12.78 -11.36
N VAL A 190 12.70 12.91 -10.86
CA VAL A 190 13.13 12.35 -9.57
C VAL A 190 13.67 13.47 -8.70
N PHE A 191 13.30 13.46 -7.42
CA PHE A 191 13.70 14.44 -6.41
C PHE A 191 14.38 13.74 -5.23
N ALA A 192 15.57 14.21 -4.87
CA ALA A 192 16.40 13.67 -3.81
C ALA A 192 15.98 14.22 -2.44
N VAL A 193 14.73 13.94 -2.04
CA VAL A 193 14.16 14.36 -0.74
C VAL A 193 13.33 13.23 -0.13
N GLY A 194 13.40 13.10 1.18
CA GLY A 194 12.78 12.02 1.94
C GLY A 194 11.81 12.47 3.03
N GLY A 195 11.24 11.50 3.71
CA GLY A 195 10.42 11.70 4.90
C GLY A 195 9.13 12.50 4.71
N ALA A 196 8.63 13.04 5.82
CA ALA A 196 7.42 13.88 5.84
C ALA A 196 7.55 15.12 4.95
N GLY A 197 8.77 15.66 4.80
CA GLY A 197 9.05 16.82 3.95
C GLY A 197 8.77 16.55 2.47
N ALA A 198 9.12 15.35 1.98
CA ALA A 198 8.83 14.93 0.61
C ALA A 198 7.31 14.82 0.36
N VAL A 199 6.56 14.24 1.31
CA VAL A 199 5.09 14.15 1.21
C VAL A 199 4.48 15.55 1.19
N ALA A 200 4.90 16.44 2.09
CA ALA A 200 4.43 17.82 2.15
C ALA A 200 4.69 18.55 0.82
N ALA A 201 5.91 18.42 0.28
CA ALA A 201 6.29 19.06 -0.98
C ALA A 201 5.45 18.54 -2.17
N MET A 202 5.19 17.24 -2.23
CA MET A 202 4.34 16.67 -3.29
C MET A 202 2.88 17.15 -3.18
N CYS A 203 2.35 17.28 -1.95
CA CYS A 203 0.96 17.71 -1.75
C CYS A 203 0.74 19.21 -1.99
N MET A 204 1.67 20.05 -1.61
CA MET A 204 1.53 21.51 -1.67
C MET A 204 2.18 22.11 -2.92
N GLY A 205 3.20 21.45 -3.44
CA GLY A 205 4.12 22.01 -4.45
C GLY A 205 5.18 22.91 -3.81
N THR A 206 6.36 22.97 -4.45
CA THR A 206 7.43 23.91 -4.13
C THR A 206 7.96 24.51 -5.43
N HIS A 207 9.05 25.29 -5.37
CA HIS A 207 9.67 25.80 -6.60
C HIS A 207 10.15 24.65 -7.51
N SER A 208 10.78 23.61 -6.95
CA SER A 208 11.31 22.49 -7.73
C SER A 208 10.30 21.36 -7.93
N ILE A 209 9.50 21.04 -6.91
CA ILE A 209 8.60 19.89 -6.89
C ILE A 209 7.17 20.33 -7.23
N PRO A 210 6.60 19.86 -8.35
CA PRO A 210 5.24 20.23 -8.70
C PRO A 210 4.23 19.53 -7.78
N ARG A 211 3.11 20.21 -7.50
CA ARG A 211 1.99 19.61 -6.77
C ARG A 211 1.41 18.43 -7.54
N VAL A 212 1.03 17.37 -6.81
CA VAL A 212 0.43 16.14 -7.36
C VAL A 212 -1.01 15.94 -6.91
N ASP A 213 -1.77 15.14 -7.66
CA ASP A 213 -3.14 14.78 -7.32
C ASP A 213 -3.21 13.64 -6.29
N LYS A 214 -2.20 12.74 -6.32
CA LYS A 214 -2.11 11.59 -5.41
C LYS A 214 -0.66 11.28 -5.09
N VAL A 215 -0.38 10.90 -3.84
CA VAL A 215 0.91 10.38 -3.39
C VAL A 215 0.75 8.93 -2.98
N VAL A 216 1.60 8.05 -3.51
CA VAL A 216 1.60 6.61 -3.23
C VAL A 216 2.98 6.12 -2.80
N GLY A 217 3.03 4.98 -2.14
CA GLY A 217 4.25 4.29 -1.74
C GLY A 217 4.42 4.19 -0.22
N PRO A 218 5.11 3.15 0.26
CA PRO A 218 5.32 2.89 1.68
C PRO A 218 6.29 3.89 2.30
N GLY A 219 6.22 4.05 3.61
CA GLY A 219 7.13 4.91 4.36
C GLY A 219 7.12 4.61 5.86
N ASN A 220 8.01 5.26 6.59
CA ASN A 220 8.05 5.17 8.04
C ASN A 220 6.88 5.92 8.70
N ALA A 221 6.79 5.90 10.03
CA ALA A 221 5.72 6.53 10.79
C ALA A 221 5.55 8.04 10.48
N TYR A 222 6.65 8.76 10.18
CA TYR A 222 6.59 10.18 9.81
C TYR A 222 5.94 10.39 8.44
N VAL A 223 6.21 9.51 7.49
CA VAL A 223 5.59 9.53 6.14
C VAL A 223 4.11 9.19 6.26
N ALA A 224 3.75 8.16 7.03
CA ALA A 224 2.38 7.77 7.26
C ALA A 224 1.57 8.89 7.94
N GLU A 225 2.12 9.51 8.97
CA GLU A 225 1.50 10.64 9.67
C GLU A 225 1.34 11.87 8.75
N ALA A 226 2.35 12.17 7.91
CA ALA A 226 2.26 13.26 6.94
C ALA A 226 1.12 13.04 5.92
N LYS A 227 0.94 11.81 5.43
CA LYS A 227 -0.19 11.47 4.57
C LYS A 227 -1.54 11.72 5.26
N LEU A 228 -1.66 11.36 6.55
CA LEU A 228 -2.88 11.59 7.31
C LEU A 228 -3.18 13.09 7.48
N GLN A 229 -2.19 13.90 7.84
CA GLN A 229 -2.36 15.35 8.04
C GLN A 229 -2.65 16.10 6.73
N LEU A 230 -2.17 15.61 5.60
CA LEU A 230 -2.30 16.25 4.28
C LEU A 230 -3.44 15.66 3.42
N ALA A 231 -4.28 14.79 3.98
CA ALA A 231 -5.35 14.10 3.23
C ALA A 231 -6.42 15.04 2.63
N SER A 232 -6.47 16.30 3.05
CA SER A 232 -7.33 17.31 2.43
C SER A 232 -6.73 17.95 1.19
N LEU A 233 -5.42 17.80 0.93
CA LEU A 233 -4.71 18.46 -0.18
C LEU A 233 -4.43 17.54 -1.36
N ALA A 234 -4.21 16.25 -1.10
CA ALA A 234 -3.97 15.24 -2.13
C ALA A 234 -4.58 13.90 -1.71
N ALA A 235 -4.87 13.04 -2.67
CA ALA A 235 -5.26 11.67 -2.38
C ALA A 235 -4.02 10.83 -2.00
N PHE A 236 -4.27 9.74 -1.26
CA PHE A 236 -3.23 8.79 -0.86
C PHE A 236 -3.65 7.36 -1.19
N ASP A 237 -2.67 6.45 -1.14
CA ASP A 237 -2.90 5.02 -1.02
C ASP A 237 -3.45 4.67 0.38
N SER A 238 -3.57 3.38 0.70
CA SER A 238 -4.00 2.96 2.04
C SER A 238 -3.01 3.46 3.12
N PRO A 239 -3.49 3.85 4.31
CA PRO A 239 -2.61 4.04 5.44
C PRO A 239 -1.78 2.77 5.69
N ALA A 240 -0.48 2.90 5.84
CA ALA A 240 0.43 1.79 6.05
C ALA A 240 1.14 1.92 7.41
N GLY A 241 1.10 0.85 8.17
CA GLY A 241 1.91 0.62 9.36
C GLY A 241 3.07 -0.35 9.09
N PRO A 242 3.59 -1.02 10.13
CA PRO A 242 4.55 -2.11 9.98
C PRO A 242 3.96 -3.25 9.13
N SER A 243 4.81 -3.89 8.33
CA SER A 243 4.38 -4.97 7.45
C SER A 243 3.92 -6.20 8.24
N GLU A 244 2.95 -6.95 7.69
CA GLU A 244 2.24 -8.02 8.37
C GLU A 244 2.17 -9.28 7.52
N LEU A 245 2.41 -10.42 8.15
CA LEU A 245 2.12 -11.75 7.60
C LEU A 245 1.23 -12.53 8.57
N LEU A 246 0.14 -13.08 8.05
CA LEU A 246 -0.65 -14.10 8.71
C LEU A 246 -0.60 -15.39 7.89
N VAL A 247 -0.33 -16.52 8.54
CA VAL A 247 -0.33 -17.83 7.90
C VAL A 247 -1.42 -18.69 8.51
N ILE A 248 -2.27 -19.32 7.71
CA ILE A 248 -3.13 -20.42 8.15
C ILE A 248 -2.45 -21.72 7.74
N ALA A 249 -2.16 -22.60 8.71
CA ALA A 249 -1.45 -23.86 8.47
C ALA A 249 -2.21 -25.04 9.10
N ASP A 250 -2.44 -26.11 8.32
CA ASP A 250 -2.93 -27.40 8.84
C ASP A 250 -1.78 -28.43 8.87
N GLU A 251 -2.10 -29.69 9.18
CA GLU A 251 -1.12 -30.78 9.29
C GLU A 251 -0.38 -31.11 7.96
N SER A 252 -0.83 -30.57 6.82
CA SER A 252 -0.17 -30.73 5.52
C SER A 252 0.94 -29.71 5.28
N ALA A 253 1.01 -28.66 6.11
CA ALA A 253 2.02 -27.63 5.99
C ALA A 253 3.40 -28.13 6.40
N THR A 254 4.44 -27.77 5.63
CA THR A 254 5.83 -28.06 5.95
C THR A 254 6.38 -27.01 6.91
N ALA A 255 6.61 -27.38 8.16
CA ALA A 255 7.01 -26.45 9.22
C ALA A 255 8.19 -25.54 8.86
N THR A 256 9.23 -26.08 8.18
CA THR A 256 10.41 -25.30 7.77
C THR A 256 10.11 -24.28 6.67
N ILE A 257 9.14 -24.55 5.78
CA ILE A 257 8.68 -23.59 4.78
C ILE A 257 7.97 -22.43 5.48
N ILE A 258 7.03 -22.73 6.38
CA ILE A 258 6.31 -21.70 7.13
C ILE A 258 7.25 -20.87 8.00
N ALA A 259 8.21 -21.51 8.66
CA ALA A 259 9.22 -20.80 9.47
C ALA A 259 10.01 -19.79 8.64
N ARG A 260 10.41 -20.12 7.41
CA ARG A 260 11.11 -19.21 6.51
C ARG A 260 10.27 -18.02 6.08
N GLU A 261 8.99 -18.20 5.81
CA GLU A 261 8.07 -17.09 5.53
C GLU A 261 7.94 -16.14 6.74
N VAL A 262 7.80 -16.71 7.94
CA VAL A 262 7.74 -15.94 9.19
C VAL A 262 9.03 -15.16 9.44
N VAL A 263 10.19 -15.79 9.24
CA VAL A 263 11.51 -15.15 9.42
C VAL A 263 11.72 -14.07 8.37
N ALA A 264 11.38 -14.32 7.10
CA ALA A 264 11.45 -13.33 6.03
C ALA A 264 10.57 -12.10 6.32
N GLN A 265 9.38 -12.31 6.89
CA GLN A 265 8.53 -11.19 7.31
C GLN A 265 9.14 -10.42 8.50
N ALA A 266 9.66 -11.12 9.49
CA ALA A 266 10.22 -10.52 10.71
C ALA A 266 11.52 -9.73 10.45
N GLU A 267 12.26 -10.01 9.37
CA GLU A 267 13.50 -9.28 9.04
C GLU A 267 13.28 -7.86 8.50
N HIS A 268 12.05 -7.50 8.10
CA HIS A 268 11.74 -6.18 7.53
C HIS A 268 11.96 -5.04 8.54
N ASP A 269 11.40 -5.17 9.75
CA ASP A 269 11.45 -4.13 10.79
C ASP A 269 11.22 -4.76 12.19
N PRO A 270 11.80 -4.23 13.27
CA PRO A 270 11.53 -4.70 14.64
C PRO A 270 10.06 -4.71 15.04
N ARG A 271 9.23 -3.94 14.35
CA ARG A 271 7.77 -3.86 14.57
C ARG A 271 6.96 -4.70 13.58
N ALA A 272 7.61 -5.41 12.64
CA ALA A 272 6.93 -6.32 11.72
C ALA A 272 6.10 -7.35 12.50
N ILE A 273 5.00 -7.79 11.90
CA ILE A 273 4.06 -8.73 12.51
C ILE A 273 4.10 -10.02 11.71
N ALA A 274 4.35 -11.14 12.39
CA ALA A 274 4.37 -12.45 11.75
C ALA A 274 3.65 -13.48 12.65
N ILE A 275 2.43 -13.83 12.29
CA ILE A 275 1.55 -14.73 13.06
C ILE A 275 1.21 -15.96 12.24
N VAL A 276 1.30 -17.12 12.86
CA VAL A 276 0.79 -18.38 12.32
C VAL A 276 -0.44 -18.81 13.11
N ILE A 277 -1.52 -19.12 12.42
CA ILE A 277 -2.69 -19.80 12.93
C ILE A 277 -2.53 -21.28 12.57
N ALA A 278 -2.17 -22.11 13.53
CA ALA A 278 -1.93 -23.54 13.34
C ALA A 278 -3.14 -24.35 13.77
N VAL A 279 -3.67 -25.18 12.87
CA VAL A 279 -4.76 -26.10 13.20
C VAL A 279 -4.19 -27.35 13.88
N GLY A 280 -4.46 -27.48 15.17
CA GLY A 280 -3.99 -28.59 16.01
C GLY A 280 -2.62 -28.36 16.66
N ASN A 281 -2.45 -28.94 17.86
CA ASN A 281 -1.26 -28.74 18.71
C ASN A 281 0.04 -29.22 18.06
N ALA A 282 0.02 -30.38 17.38
CA ALA A 282 1.22 -30.94 16.77
C ALA A 282 1.75 -30.04 15.64
N THR A 283 0.85 -29.48 14.82
CA THR A 283 1.18 -28.50 13.78
C THR A 283 1.81 -27.25 14.39
N GLY A 284 1.18 -26.70 15.44
CA GLY A 284 1.69 -25.50 16.13
C GLY A 284 3.08 -25.71 16.72
N ALA A 285 3.29 -26.79 17.47
CA ALA A 285 4.57 -27.10 18.10
C ALA A 285 5.71 -27.32 17.07
N GLY A 286 5.40 -28.01 15.95
CA GLY A 286 6.37 -28.21 14.86
C GLY A 286 6.80 -26.91 14.20
N ILE A 287 5.85 -26.01 13.94
CA ILE A 287 6.14 -24.71 13.34
C ILE A 287 6.91 -23.80 14.32
N GLU A 288 6.51 -23.77 15.58
CA GLU A 288 7.21 -22.97 16.62
C GLU A 288 8.68 -23.38 16.77
N SER A 289 8.95 -24.71 16.79
CA SER A 289 10.33 -25.24 16.81
C SER A 289 11.12 -24.81 15.57
N ALA A 290 10.52 -24.92 14.39
CA ALA A 290 11.16 -24.55 13.13
C ALA A 290 11.45 -23.02 13.05
N ILE A 291 10.54 -22.17 13.55
CA ILE A 291 10.78 -20.71 13.63
C ILE A 291 11.96 -20.41 14.53
N ALA A 292 12.06 -21.03 15.71
CA ALA A 292 13.15 -20.82 16.61
C ALA A 292 14.50 -21.21 16.01
N GLU A 293 14.55 -22.28 15.22
CA GLU A 293 15.77 -22.72 14.54
C GLU A 293 16.18 -21.79 13.39
N GLU A 294 15.24 -21.38 12.53
CA GLU A 294 15.52 -20.51 11.38
C GLU A 294 15.87 -19.08 11.83
N ALA A 295 15.19 -18.54 12.86
CA ALA A 295 15.42 -17.18 13.37
C ALA A 295 16.85 -16.97 13.87
N VAL A 296 17.43 -17.96 14.56
CA VAL A 296 18.81 -17.86 15.08
C VAL A 296 19.86 -17.97 13.97
N ARG A 297 19.54 -18.67 12.85
CA ARG A 297 20.45 -18.84 11.72
C ARG A 297 20.44 -17.67 10.74
N ALA A 298 19.42 -16.83 10.78
CA ALA A 298 19.26 -15.73 9.86
C ALA A 298 20.33 -14.65 10.07
N GLU A 299 20.77 -14.01 8.98
CA GLU A 299 21.80 -12.96 9.02
C GLU A 299 21.34 -11.74 9.86
N ARG A 300 20.04 -11.36 9.76
CA ARG A 300 19.44 -10.24 10.52
C ARG A 300 18.76 -10.71 11.82
N HIS A 301 19.30 -11.74 12.47
CA HIS A 301 18.68 -12.39 13.64
C HIS A 301 18.28 -11.44 14.77
N GLU A 302 19.03 -10.36 15.04
CA GLU A 302 18.68 -9.39 16.08
C GLU A 302 17.31 -8.71 15.80
N ILE A 303 17.09 -8.24 14.58
CA ILE A 303 15.83 -7.60 14.17
C ILE A 303 14.70 -8.64 14.20
N ILE A 304 14.97 -9.85 13.73
CA ILE A 304 14.00 -10.95 13.69
C ILE A 304 13.55 -11.32 15.10
N LEU A 305 14.49 -11.51 16.04
CA LEU A 305 14.19 -11.86 17.42
C LEU A 305 13.41 -10.75 18.14
N GLU A 306 13.74 -9.48 17.89
CA GLU A 306 12.99 -8.33 18.41
C GLU A 306 11.55 -8.30 17.88
N SER A 307 11.37 -8.47 16.57
CA SER A 307 10.06 -8.52 15.92
C SER A 307 9.21 -9.68 16.48
N LEU A 308 9.76 -10.90 16.48
CA LEU A 308 9.05 -12.09 16.97
C LEU A 308 8.72 -12.00 18.47
N GLY A 309 9.63 -11.47 19.27
CA GLY A 309 9.44 -11.27 20.72
C GLY A 309 8.41 -10.21 21.06
N SER A 310 8.16 -9.25 20.15
CA SER A 310 7.19 -8.18 20.35
C SER A 310 5.84 -8.46 19.69
N ARG A 311 5.84 -9.02 18.48
CA ARG A 311 4.64 -9.13 17.62
C ARG A 311 4.55 -10.44 16.81
N GLY A 312 5.43 -11.40 17.02
CA GLY A 312 5.38 -12.72 16.39
C GLY A 312 4.62 -13.75 17.22
N GLY A 313 4.12 -14.81 16.56
CA GLY A 313 3.47 -15.87 17.31
C GLY A 313 2.97 -17.06 16.51
N VAL A 314 2.69 -18.15 17.25
CA VAL A 314 1.99 -19.34 16.77
C VAL A 314 0.75 -19.57 17.63
N VAL A 315 -0.41 -19.25 17.08
CA VAL A 315 -1.72 -19.37 17.71
C VAL A 315 -2.35 -20.67 17.27
N VAL A 316 -2.61 -21.57 18.22
CA VAL A 316 -3.20 -22.87 17.92
C VAL A 316 -4.72 -22.77 18.03
N VAL A 317 -5.40 -23.28 17.01
CA VAL A 317 -6.87 -23.40 16.92
C VAL A 317 -7.27 -24.85 16.75
N GLU A 318 -8.55 -25.16 16.98
CA GLU A 318 -9.06 -26.52 16.91
C GLU A 318 -9.61 -26.90 15.52
N SER A 319 -9.98 -25.91 14.72
CA SER A 319 -10.57 -26.13 13.39
C SER A 319 -10.15 -25.07 12.36
N LEU A 320 -10.34 -25.40 11.08
CA LEU A 320 -10.18 -24.43 9.98
C LEU A 320 -11.20 -23.30 10.07
N ASP A 321 -12.41 -23.55 10.55
CA ASP A 321 -13.44 -22.51 10.72
C ASP A 321 -13.01 -21.47 11.75
N GLU A 322 -12.39 -21.90 12.85
CA GLU A 322 -11.81 -21.01 13.85
C GLU A 322 -10.62 -20.21 13.27
N ALA A 323 -9.77 -20.88 12.47
CA ALA A 323 -8.67 -20.21 11.77
C ALA A 323 -9.16 -19.13 10.80
N ILE A 324 -10.19 -19.43 10.02
CA ILE A 324 -10.83 -18.51 9.07
C ILE A 324 -11.45 -17.31 9.80
N ALA A 325 -12.16 -17.56 10.89
CA ALA A 325 -12.77 -16.51 11.71
C ALA A 325 -11.71 -15.56 12.24
N LEU A 326 -10.64 -16.08 12.84
CA LEU A 326 -9.53 -15.29 13.35
C LEU A 326 -8.80 -14.51 12.24
N ALA A 327 -8.59 -15.12 11.07
CA ALA A 327 -7.97 -14.46 9.93
C ALA A 327 -8.82 -13.29 9.39
N ASN A 328 -10.13 -13.46 9.31
CA ASN A 328 -11.05 -12.39 8.93
C ASN A 328 -11.09 -11.27 9.97
N ASP A 329 -11.00 -11.60 11.26
CA ASP A 329 -10.92 -10.63 12.36
C ASP A 329 -9.55 -9.96 12.42
N PHE A 330 -8.51 -10.62 12.01
CA PHE A 330 -7.19 -10.03 11.87
C PHE A 330 -7.11 -9.12 10.65
N ALA A 331 -7.70 -9.47 9.51
CA ALA A 331 -7.64 -8.72 8.25
C ALA A 331 -6.19 -8.34 7.87
N PRO A 332 -5.32 -9.32 7.56
CA PRO A 332 -3.89 -9.13 7.37
C PRO A 332 -3.56 -8.39 6.07
N GLU A 333 -2.37 -7.79 6.05
CA GLU A 333 -1.73 -7.31 4.82
C GLU A 333 -1.46 -8.49 3.87
N HIS A 334 -0.68 -9.48 4.33
CA HIS A 334 -0.39 -10.72 3.61
C HIS A 334 -1.03 -11.89 4.33
N LEU A 335 -1.80 -12.70 3.60
CA LEU A 335 -2.36 -13.96 4.10
C LEU A 335 -1.81 -15.12 3.28
N MET A 336 -1.04 -16.01 3.92
CA MET A 336 -0.68 -17.30 3.33
C MET A 336 -1.63 -18.41 3.81
N ILE A 337 -2.15 -19.19 2.90
CA ILE A 337 -3.01 -20.34 3.21
C ILE A 337 -2.27 -21.62 2.87
N ALA A 338 -1.57 -22.18 3.86
CA ALA A 338 -0.77 -23.39 3.76
C ALA A 338 -1.56 -24.60 4.30
N THR A 339 -2.65 -24.93 3.63
CA THR A 339 -3.53 -26.03 4.00
C THR A 339 -3.66 -27.04 2.85
N ARG A 340 -4.22 -28.20 3.13
CA ARG A 340 -4.45 -29.25 2.13
C ARG A 340 -5.35 -28.80 0.97
N ARG A 341 -6.26 -27.85 1.24
CA ARG A 341 -7.26 -27.33 0.28
C ARG A 341 -7.33 -25.80 0.39
N PRO A 342 -6.30 -25.07 -0.06
CA PRO A 342 -6.21 -23.63 0.15
C PRO A 342 -7.35 -22.84 -0.54
N GLU A 343 -7.86 -23.32 -1.69
CA GLU A 343 -8.96 -22.66 -2.40
C GLU A 343 -10.29 -22.71 -1.61
N GLN A 344 -10.53 -23.79 -0.85
CA GLN A 344 -11.72 -23.89 0.01
C GLN A 344 -11.66 -22.92 1.18
N VAL A 345 -10.48 -22.78 1.80
CA VAL A 345 -10.25 -21.79 2.86
C VAL A 345 -10.38 -20.37 2.28
N PHE A 346 -9.77 -20.12 1.12
CA PHE A 346 -9.83 -18.82 0.45
C PHE A 346 -11.27 -18.37 0.15
N ALA A 347 -12.14 -19.27 -0.26
CA ALA A 347 -13.56 -18.96 -0.52
C ALA A 347 -14.30 -18.37 0.69
N ALA A 348 -13.82 -18.60 1.92
CA ALA A 348 -14.39 -18.08 3.16
C ALA A 348 -13.62 -16.87 3.73
N ILE A 349 -12.48 -16.50 3.13
CA ILE A 349 -11.73 -15.28 3.49
C ILE A 349 -12.44 -14.06 2.91
N LYS A 350 -12.63 -13.05 3.75
CA LYS A 350 -13.29 -11.79 3.38
C LYS A 350 -12.34 -10.59 3.43
N ASN A 351 -11.38 -10.62 4.34
CA ASN A 351 -10.53 -9.49 4.67
C ASN A 351 -9.05 -9.89 4.58
N ALA A 352 -8.37 -9.52 3.50
CA ALA A 352 -6.92 -9.63 3.35
C ALA A 352 -6.45 -8.65 2.28
N GLY A 353 -5.25 -8.09 2.43
CA GLY A 353 -4.64 -7.23 1.42
C GLY A 353 -4.26 -8.02 0.16
N THR A 354 -3.56 -9.14 0.35
CA THR A 354 -3.27 -10.13 -0.69
C THR A 354 -3.28 -11.54 -0.09
N VAL A 355 -3.58 -12.57 -0.91
CA VAL A 355 -3.66 -13.96 -0.47
C VAL A 355 -2.74 -14.84 -1.31
N PHE A 356 -1.93 -15.66 -0.62
CA PHE A 356 -1.02 -16.64 -1.20
C PHE A 356 -1.59 -18.05 -0.99
N LEU A 357 -1.96 -18.71 -2.08
CA LEU A 357 -2.62 -20.01 -2.03
C LEU A 357 -1.59 -21.15 -2.14
N GLY A 358 -1.48 -21.93 -1.08
CA GLY A 358 -0.54 -23.03 -0.94
C GLY A 358 0.88 -22.59 -0.54
N GLN A 359 1.62 -23.47 0.07
CA GLN A 359 2.97 -23.20 0.61
C GLN A 359 4.06 -22.95 -0.45
N THR A 360 3.79 -23.21 -1.73
CA THR A 360 4.68 -22.85 -2.85
C THR A 360 4.50 -21.42 -3.31
N SER A 361 3.44 -20.75 -2.88
CA SER A 361 3.16 -19.35 -3.18
C SER A 361 3.81 -18.46 -2.13
N SER A 362 5.15 -18.43 -2.11
CA SER A 362 5.90 -17.61 -1.16
C SER A 362 5.56 -16.13 -1.27
N VAL A 363 5.47 -15.44 -0.12
CA VAL A 363 5.24 -13.98 -0.03
C VAL A 363 6.31 -13.23 -0.82
N ALA A 364 7.57 -13.66 -0.73
CA ALA A 364 8.67 -13.04 -1.48
C ALA A 364 8.46 -13.05 -3.00
N PHE A 365 7.75 -14.04 -3.55
CA PHE A 365 7.43 -14.02 -4.98
C PHE A 365 6.41 -12.91 -5.30
N GLY A 366 5.44 -12.66 -4.40
CA GLY A 366 4.49 -11.56 -4.50
C GLY A 366 5.17 -10.20 -4.43
N ASP A 367 6.09 -10.03 -3.50
CA ASP A 367 6.78 -8.77 -3.28
C ASP A 367 7.64 -8.33 -4.45
N TYR A 368 8.15 -9.29 -5.26
CA TYR A 368 9.14 -8.96 -6.28
C TYR A 368 8.74 -9.32 -7.71
N LEU A 369 8.08 -10.45 -7.97
CA LEU A 369 8.05 -10.99 -9.33
C LEU A 369 6.69 -11.42 -9.88
N THR A 370 5.67 -11.68 -9.06
CA THR A 370 4.36 -12.15 -9.59
C THR A 370 3.61 -11.06 -10.35
N GLY A 371 3.94 -9.80 -10.11
CA GLY A 371 3.24 -8.66 -10.67
C GLY A 371 2.05 -8.18 -9.84
N ALA A 372 1.66 -8.89 -8.79
CA ALA A 372 0.77 -8.37 -7.76
C ALA A 372 1.45 -7.20 -7.03
N ASN A 373 0.68 -6.22 -6.59
CA ASN A 373 1.23 -5.07 -5.91
C ASN A 373 1.46 -5.36 -4.43
N HIS A 374 2.63 -4.94 -3.91
CA HIS A 374 2.99 -5.08 -2.52
C HIS A 374 2.73 -3.83 -1.66
N VAL A 375 2.18 -2.77 -2.24
CA VAL A 375 1.70 -1.61 -1.48
C VAL A 375 0.29 -1.94 -1.01
N LEU A 376 0.19 -2.41 0.20
CA LEU A 376 -0.99 -3.07 0.75
C LEU A 376 -1.47 -2.37 2.04
N PRO A 377 -2.75 -2.50 2.40
CA PRO A 377 -3.26 -2.01 3.67
C PRO A 377 -2.77 -2.86 4.83
N THR A 378 -2.29 -2.22 5.90
CA THR A 378 -1.86 -2.85 7.15
C THR A 378 -2.79 -2.51 8.30
N GLY A 379 -2.55 -3.03 9.51
CA GLY A 379 -3.27 -2.63 10.72
C GLY A 379 -4.75 -2.98 10.72
N GLY A 380 -5.16 -4.03 9.99
CA GLY A 380 -6.55 -4.44 9.85
C GLY A 380 -7.34 -3.63 8.82
N LEU A 381 -6.70 -2.71 8.10
CA LEU A 381 -7.37 -1.86 7.10
C LEU A 381 -7.72 -2.60 5.80
N ALA A 382 -7.27 -3.84 5.62
CA ALA A 382 -7.73 -4.71 4.54
C ALA A 382 -9.26 -4.99 4.56
N ARG A 383 -9.97 -4.56 5.61
CA ARG A 383 -11.45 -4.54 5.68
C ARG A 383 -12.08 -3.49 4.77
N SER A 384 -11.36 -2.42 4.45
CA SER A 384 -11.90 -1.24 3.75
C SER A 384 -11.01 -0.70 2.64
N TYR A 385 -9.75 -1.13 2.60
CA TYR A 385 -8.80 -0.77 1.56
C TYR A 385 -8.33 -2.00 0.80
N SER A 386 -8.01 -1.81 -0.47
CA SER A 386 -7.35 -2.81 -1.32
C SER A 386 -5.87 -2.49 -1.49
N GLY A 387 -5.10 -3.44 -1.98
CA GLY A 387 -3.76 -3.17 -2.46
C GLY A 387 -3.75 -2.18 -3.63
N LEU A 388 -2.66 -1.45 -3.78
CA LEU A 388 -2.51 -0.46 -4.85
C LEU A 388 -2.67 -1.12 -6.23
N SER A 389 -3.47 -0.50 -7.07
CA SER A 389 -3.84 -1.02 -8.38
C SER A 389 -3.94 0.09 -9.42
N THR A 390 -4.18 -0.26 -10.67
CA THR A 390 -4.46 0.70 -11.74
C THR A 390 -5.66 1.59 -11.41
N LEU A 391 -6.65 1.08 -10.66
CA LEU A 391 -7.86 1.81 -10.28
C LEU A 391 -7.58 2.99 -9.35
N ASP A 392 -6.49 2.94 -8.59
CA ASP A 392 -6.07 4.01 -7.69
C ASP A 392 -5.63 5.28 -8.40
N PHE A 393 -5.31 5.19 -9.68
CA PHE A 393 -4.84 6.29 -10.53
C PHE A 393 -5.90 6.79 -11.50
N ILE A 394 -7.14 6.30 -11.34
CA ILE A 394 -8.29 6.62 -12.17
C ILE A 394 -9.37 7.24 -11.30
N ARG A 395 -9.92 8.36 -11.75
CA ARG A 395 -11.17 8.89 -11.25
C ARG A 395 -12.28 8.64 -12.28
N TRP A 396 -13.49 8.53 -11.80
CA TRP A 396 -14.65 8.34 -12.65
C TRP A 396 -15.38 9.65 -12.88
N THR A 397 -15.60 10.00 -14.15
CA THR A 397 -16.52 11.09 -14.51
C THR A 397 -17.84 10.47 -14.91
N THR A 398 -18.90 10.80 -14.15
CA THR A 398 -20.26 10.47 -14.54
C THR A 398 -20.81 11.59 -15.44
N TYR A 399 -21.43 11.22 -16.54
CA TYR A 399 -22.10 12.14 -17.46
C TYR A 399 -23.50 11.63 -17.78
N GLN A 400 -24.40 12.57 -18.12
CA GLN A 400 -25.78 12.26 -18.42
C GLN A 400 -26.15 12.92 -19.74
N THR A 401 -26.95 12.21 -20.54
CA THR A 401 -27.57 12.75 -21.73
C THR A 401 -29.08 12.51 -21.65
N ILE A 402 -29.83 13.58 -21.78
CA ILE A 402 -31.28 13.56 -21.74
C ILE A 402 -31.78 14.22 -23.06
N ASP A 403 -32.47 13.47 -23.86
CA ASP A 403 -33.10 14.04 -25.06
C ASP A 403 -34.38 14.81 -24.72
N PRO A 404 -34.97 15.58 -25.66
CA PRO A 404 -36.15 16.37 -25.36
C PRO A 404 -37.35 15.55 -24.86
N GLN A 405 -37.50 14.31 -25.32
CA GLN A 405 -38.62 13.45 -24.90
C GLN A 405 -38.40 12.94 -23.47
N GLY A 406 -37.18 12.54 -23.14
CA GLY A 406 -36.76 12.19 -21.76
C GLY A 406 -36.94 13.38 -20.81
N ALA A 407 -36.56 14.59 -21.23
CA ALA A 407 -36.71 15.78 -20.41
C ALA A 407 -38.21 16.07 -20.09
N ILE A 408 -39.10 15.90 -21.06
CA ILE A 408 -40.56 16.03 -20.86
C ILE A 408 -41.04 14.99 -19.84
N SER A 409 -40.59 13.74 -19.97
CA SER A 409 -41.01 12.63 -19.10
C SER A 409 -40.58 12.88 -17.64
N LEU A 410 -39.39 13.44 -17.38
CA LEU A 410 -38.82 13.66 -16.06
C LEU A 410 -39.37 14.95 -15.39
N ALA A 411 -39.82 15.94 -16.14
CA ALA A 411 -40.04 17.31 -15.69
C ALA A 411 -40.97 17.45 -14.48
N ASP A 412 -42.11 16.76 -14.45
CA ASP A 412 -43.09 16.87 -13.40
C ASP A 412 -42.65 16.16 -12.12
N ASP A 413 -42.12 14.96 -12.24
CA ASP A 413 -41.68 14.19 -11.07
C ASP A 413 -40.43 14.80 -10.39
N VAL A 414 -39.47 15.30 -11.18
CA VAL A 414 -38.34 16.08 -10.65
C VAL A 414 -38.83 17.34 -9.96
N GLY A 415 -39.81 18.01 -10.55
CA GLY A 415 -40.43 19.21 -9.95
C GLY A 415 -41.08 18.93 -8.61
N LYS A 416 -41.88 17.87 -8.47
CA LYS A 416 -42.46 17.41 -7.22
C LYS A 416 -41.45 17.05 -6.15
N PHE A 417 -40.38 16.34 -6.57
CA PHE A 417 -39.34 15.95 -5.64
C PHE A 417 -38.57 17.16 -5.09
N ALA A 418 -38.19 18.08 -5.97
CA ALA A 418 -37.54 19.33 -5.58
C ALA A 418 -38.39 20.22 -4.67
N ASP A 419 -39.70 20.29 -4.94
CA ASP A 419 -40.64 21.03 -4.08
C ASP A 419 -40.72 20.43 -2.65
N ALA A 420 -40.71 19.09 -2.56
CA ALA A 420 -40.74 18.39 -1.27
C ALA A 420 -39.46 18.68 -0.42
N GLU A 421 -38.35 18.99 -1.08
CA GLU A 421 -37.09 19.40 -0.44
C GLU A 421 -37.00 20.92 -0.21
N GLY A 422 -38.03 21.69 -0.63
CA GLY A 422 -38.02 23.15 -0.58
C GLY A 422 -37.13 23.82 -1.62
N LEU A 423 -36.70 23.09 -2.66
CA LEU A 423 -35.81 23.57 -3.72
C LEU A 423 -36.61 24.06 -4.94
N HIS A 424 -37.41 25.13 -4.74
CA HIS A 424 -38.33 25.65 -5.74
C HIS A 424 -37.66 26.09 -7.06
N ALA A 425 -36.43 26.58 -7.02
CA ALA A 425 -35.68 26.92 -8.23
C ALA A 425 -35.33 25.68 -9.07
N HIS A 426 -34.97 24.53 -8.44
CA HIS A 426 -34.78 23.25 -9.11
C HIS A 426 -36.09 22.76 -9.72
N ALA A 427 -37.22 22.86 -9.00
CA ALA A 427 -38.52 22.50 -9.50
C ALA A 427 -38.90 23.29 -10.75
N ALA A 428 -38.67 24.61 -10.74
CA ALA A 428 -38.96 25.50 -11.85
C ALA A 428 -38.04 25.13 -13.08
N THR A 429 -36.77 24.86 -12.84
CA THR A 429 -35.82 24.46 -13.89
C THR A 429 -36.22 23.15 -14.55
N ALA A 430 -36.72 22.18 -13.79
CA ALA A 430 -37.22 20.92 -14.36
C ALA A 430 -38.48 21.12 -15.19
N ARG A 431 -39.48 21.84 -14.63
CA ARG A 431 -40.80 22.05 -15.27
C ARG A 431 -40.78 22.92 -16.52
N GLN A 432 -39.69 23.70 -16.75
CA GLN A 432 -39.55 24.40 -18.04
C GLN A 432 -39.58 23.46 -19.25
N TRP A 433 -39.21 22.19 -19.05
CA TRP A 433 -39.19 21.17 -20.10
C TRP A 433 -40.54 20.44 -20.26
N ALA A 434 -41.52 20.61 -19.37
CA ALA A 434 -42.85 19.98 -19.44
C ALA A 434 -43.62 20.38 -20.69
N SER A 435 -43.28 21.52 -21.27
CA SER A 435 -43.78 21.97 -22.56
C SER A 435 -42.58 22.28 -23.47
N ALA A 436 -42.09 21.29 -24.21
CA ALA A 436 -40.97 21.52 -25.12
C ALA A 436 -41.31 22.63 -26.11
N PRO A 437 -40.39 23.54 -26.45
CA PRO A 437 -40.61 24.45 -27.56
C PRO A 437 -40.81 23.63 -28.81
N LYS A 438 -41.93 23.92 -29.53
CA LYS A 438 -42.26 23.31 -30.82
C LYS A 438 -41.17 23.59 -31.85
#